data_2d62e9a04cc4420d6e605a22b99e31c4
#
_entry.id   2d62e9a04cc4420d6e605a22b99e31c4
#
_cell.length_a   1.000
_cell.length_b   1.000
_cell.length_c   1.000
_cell.angle_alpha   90.00
_cell.angle_beta   90.00
_cell.angle_gamma   90.00
#
_symmetry.space_group_name_H-M   'P 1'
#
loop_
_entity.id
_entity.type
_entity.pdbx_description
1 polymer ?
#
loop_
_entity_poly.entity_id
_entity_poly.type
_entity_poly.pdbx_seq_one_letter_code
_entity_poly.pdbx_strand_id
1 'polypeptide(L)'
;ASDVYKRQVPYYVNSGFISDQYKQLPALLRCDNIVVQSQLAKKSCEGELFYDKVVALGSPKFDKVINNKDKHNIPPIWKDKARNKKMVMLNTTIADLLKFDDGDMSLIYKLKDLFNVVSNRNDIVVIWRPHPLLEATIKSLRVKMMEDYKKLVEEFINGDYGIYDDTADVSSTIACTDAYIGSDYSSIINMFEVLGKPIYLLDSRTVYGNLRGNISAEQAFNKPLVYQYYAARESADYTLNNFLDDLVNDNLEKVIADEIIASKELAENIDGTSGKAIYRYFAEELIKEDIYNG
;
A
#
# COMPACT_ATOMS: atom_id res chain seq x y z
N ALA A 1 -24.11 29.65 15.69
CA ALA A 1 -23.41 28.37 15.30
C ALA A 1 -22.55 28.72 14.13
N SER A 2 -21.26 28.56 14.28
CA SER A 2 -20.31 28.85 13.21
C SER A 2 -20.56 27.91 12.04
N ASP A 3 -20.82 28.47 10.86
CA ASP A 3 -20.77 27.76 9.58
C ASP A 3 -19.31 27.37 9.30
N VAL A 4 -18.87 26.29 9.92
CA VAL A 4 -17.55 25.73 9.65
C VAL A 4 -17.72 24.72 8.54
N TYR A 5 -17.24 25.05 7.35
CA TYR A 5 -17.19 24.11 6.21
C TYR A 5 -16.46 22.84 6.59
N LYS A 6 -17.08 21.69 6.31
CA LYS A 6 -16.54 20.38 6.59
C LYS A 6 -16.08 19.72 5.30
N ARG A 7 -14.79 19.80 5.05
CA ARG A 7 -14.13 19.19 3.90
C ARG A 7 -13.37 17.97 4.35
N GLN A 8 -13.52 16.86 3.64
CA GLN A 8 -12.84 15.61 3.97
C GLN A 8 -11.95 15.16 2.83
N VAL A 9 -10.68 14.96 3.16
CA VAL A 9 -9.70 14.29 2.30
C VAL A 9 -9.33 12.99 3.00
N PRO A 10 -9.62 11.81 2.43
CA PRO A 10 -9.29 10.54 3.06
C PRO A 10 -7.80 10.41 3.32
N TYR A 11 -7.44 9.94 4.51
CA TYR A 11 -6.05 9.66 4.86
C TYR A 11 -5.49 8.45 4.11
N TYR A 12 -6.30 7.42 3.92
CA TYR A 12 -5.88 6.21 3.24
C TYR A 12 -6.20 6.27 1.74
N VAL A 13 -5.40 5.56 0.98
CA VAL A 13 -5.64 5.26 -0.41
C VAL A 13 -6.01 3.79 -0.52
N ASN A 14 -6.90 3.47 -1.44
CA ASN A 14 -7.30 2.10 -1.74
C ASN A 14 -7.35 1.91 -3.26
N SER A 15 -7.63 0.70 -3.67
CA SER A 15 -7.64 0.28 -5.07
C SER A 15 -8.78 0.84 -5.92
N GLY A 16 -9.12 2.11 -5.74
CA GLY A 16 -10.14 2.76 -6.56
C GLY A 16 -11.59 2.59 -6.08
N PHE A 17 -11.82 1.95 -4.92
CA PHE A 17 -13.17 1.81 -4.36
C PHE A 17 -13.25 2.36 -2.95
N ILE A 18 -14.35 3.03 -2.66
CA ILE A 18 -14.72 3.37 -1.28
C ILE A 18 -15.41 2.16 -0.67
N SER A 19 -14.92 1.69 0.48
CA SER A 19 -15.51 0.53 1.16
C SER A 19 -16.92 0.85 1.66
N ASP A 20 -17.81 -0.16 1.69
CA ASP A 20 -19.17 0.01 2.19
C ASP A 20 -19.20 0.46 3.66
N GLN A 21 -18.26 0.02 4.46
CA GLN A 21 -18.11 0.50 5.84
C GLN A 21 -17.83 1.99 5.92
N TYR A 22 -16.99 2.51 5.01
CA TYR A 22 -16.71 3.94 4.94
C TYR A 22 -17.92 4.73 4.48
N LYS A 23 -18.67 4.24 3.48
CA LYS A 23 -19.89 4.87 2.97
C LYS A 23 -20.98 5.03 4.03
N GLN A 24 -21.01 4.13 5.02
CA GLN A 24 -21.95 4.16 6.14
C GLN A 24 -21.61 5.18 7.24
N LEU A 25 -20.49 5.89 7.14
CA LEU A 25 -20.10 6.87 8.15
C LEU A 25 -21.04 8.10 8.12
N PRO A 26 -21.76 8.40 9.22
CA PRO A 26 -22.67 9.55 9.28
C PRO A 26 -21.96 10.90 9.02
N ALA A 27 -20.63 10.95 9.23
CA ALA A 27 -19.82 12.12 8.97
C ALA A 27 -19.86 12.55 7.50
N LEU A 28 -19.98 11.61 6.54
CA LEU A 28 -20.03 11.91 5.10
C LEU A 28 -21.26 12.74 4.72
N LEU A 29 -22.40 12.48 5.36
CA LEU A 29 -23.63 13.25 5.12
C LEU A 29 -23.52 14.71 5.58
N ARG A 30 -22.59 14.99 6.51
CA ARG A 30 -22.35 16.32 7.09
C ARG A 30 -21.19 17.06 6.44
N CYS A 31 -20.48 16.43 5.50
CA CYS A 31 -19.43 17.10 4.73
C CYS A 31 -20.05 17.94 3.63
N ASP A 32 -19.45 19.09 3.32
CA ASP A 32 -19.80 19.91 2.16
C ASP A 32 -19.14 19.36 0.90
N ASN A 33 -17.90 18.88 1.03
CA ASN A 33 -17.18 18.20 -0.02
C ASN A 33 -16.45 16.96 0.51
N ILE A 34 -16.37 15.92 -0.33
CA ILE A 34 -15.65 14.69 -0.08
C ILE A 34 -14.69 14.49 -1.25
N VAL A 35 -13.40 14.65 -0.99
CA VAL A 35 -12.38 14.41 -2.01
C VAL A 35 -12.07 12.92 -2.08
N VAL A 36 -12.02 12.38 -3.28
CA VAL A 36 -11.60 10.99 -3.53
C VAL A 36 -10.44 10.96 -4.52
N GLN A 37 -9.74 9.84 -4.55
CA GLN A 37 -8.51 9.72 -5.33
C GLN A 37 -8.73 9.63 -6.84
N SER A 38 -9.85 9.06 -7.31
CA SER A 38 -10.10 8.79 -8.73
C SER A 38 -11.58 8.88 -9.12
N GLN A 39 -11.84 8.95 -10.42
CA GLN A 39 -13.21 8.84 -10.96
C GLN A 39 -13.83 7.47 -10.62
N LEU A 40 -13.04 6.42 -10.59
CA LEU A 40 -13.50 5.10 -10.19
C LEU A 40 -13.97 5.09 -8.72
N ALA A 41 -13.21 5.75 -7.84
CA ALA A 41 -13.61 5.92 -6.43
C ALA A 41 -14.90 6.75 -6.31
N LYS A 42 -15.05 7.82 -7.10
CA LYS A 42 -16.28 8.60 -7.16
C LYS A 42 -17.44 7.74 -7.67
N LYS A 43 -17.25 7.01 -8.75
CA LYS A 43 -18.26 6.12 -9.32
C LYS A 43 -18.73 5.05 -8.32
N SER A 44 -17.83 4.56 -7.46
CA SER A 44 -18.20 3.59 -6.41
C SER A 44 -19.17 4.16 -5.36
N CYS A 45 -19.37 5.47 -5.34
CA CYS A 45 -20.34 6.15 -4.46
C CYS A 45 -21.67 6.44 -5.15
N GLU A 46 -21.89 6.01 -6.40
CA GLU A 46 -23.17 6.18 -7.09
C GLU A 46 -24.31 5.57 -6.27
N GLY A 47 -25.42 6.34 -6.15
CA GLY A 47 -26.57 5.96 -5.33
C GLY A 47 -26.50 6.34 -3.86
N GLU A 48 -25.35 6.81 -3.37
CA GLU A 48 -25.23 7.29 -2.00
C GLU A 48 -25.78 8.73 -1.86
N LEU A 49 -26.38 9.04 -0.72
CA LEU A 49 -26.97 10.36 -0.44
C LEU A 49 -25.98 11.53 -0.48
N PHE A 50 -24.69 11.25 -0.37
CA PHE A 50 -23.61 12.23 -0.42
C PHE A 50 -22.90 12.30 -1.78
N TYR A 51 -23.38 11.59 -2.78
CA TYR A 51 -22.71 11.44 -4.09
C TYR A 51 -22.37 12.80 -4.75
N ASP A 52 -23.31 13.73 -4.71
CA ASP A 52 -23.15 15.06 -5.32
C ASP A 52 -22.04 15.89 -4.69
N LYS A 53 -21.61 15.52 -3.48
CA LYS A 53 -20.51 16.16 -2.75
C LYS A 53 -19.15 15.53 -3.03
N VAL A 54 -19.14 14.41 -3.79
CA VAL A 54 -17.89 13.68 -4.07
C VAL A 54 -17.18 14.26 -5.27
N VAL A 55 -15.92 14.63 -5.08
CA VAL A 55 -15.04 15.15 -6.14
C VAL A 55 -13.77 14.31 -6.24
N ALA A 56 -13.38 13.94 -7.45
CA ALA A 56 -12.17 13.17 -7.71
C ALA A 56 -11.02 14.13 -8.04
N LEU A 57 -10.06 14.26 -7.13
CA LEU A 57 -8.94 15.20 -7.25
C LEU A 57 -7.57 14.56 -6.95
N GLY A 58 -7.51 13.25 -6.76
CA GLY A 58 -6.28 12.56 -6.43
C GLY A 58 -6.03 12.44 -4.94
N SER A 59 -4.81 12.06 -4.58
CA SER A 59 -4.39 11.91 -3.18
C SER A 59 -3.03 12.55 -2.93
N PRO A 60 -2.90 13.45 -1.94
CA PRO A 60 -1.62 14.03 -1.55
C PRO A 60 -0.59 12.99 -1.07
N LYS A 61 -1.04 11.78 -0.69
CA LYS A 61 -0.13 10.67 -0.38
C LYS A 61 0.67 10.22 -1.60
N PHE A 62 0.03 10.21 -2.76
CA PHE A 62 0.71 9.90 -4.02
C PHE A 62 1.70 10.99 -4.40
N ASP A 63 1.33 12.26 -4.22
CA ASP A 63 2.24 13.38 -4.50
C ASP A 63 3.59 13.20 -3.81
N LYS A 64 3.57 12.74 -2.55
CA LYS A 64 4.79 12.59 -1.77
C LYS A 64 5.73 11.54 -2.36
N VAL A 65 5.21 10.40 -2.79
CA VAL A 65 6.05 9.34 -3.38
C VAL A 65 6.45 9.68 -4.82
N ILE A 66 5.56 10.26 -5.61
CA ILE A 66 5.83 10.68 -6.98
C ILE A 66 6.92 11.75 -7.03
N ASN A 67 6.80 12.78 -6.17
CA ASN A 67 7.78 13.86 -6.10
C ASN A 67 9.13 13.44 -5.52
N ASN A 68 9.19 12.26 -4.87
CA ASN A 68 10.43 11.70 -4.34
C ASN A 68 11.03 10.58 -5.19
N LYS A 69 10.34 10.12 -6.25
CA LYS A 69 10.77 8.95 -7.06
C LYS A 69 12.19 9.07 -7.63
N ASP A 70 12.62 10.28 -7.98
CA ASP A 70 13.93 10.53 -8.56
C ASP A 70 14.99 10.90 -7.50
N LYS A 71 14.61 11.00 -6.24
CA LYS A 71 15.49 11.32 -5.12
C LYS A 71 15.97 10.01 -4.47
N HIS A 72 16.81 9.27 -5.15
CA HIS A 72 17.40 8.02 -4.64
C HIS A 72 18.33 8.26 -3.44
N ASN A 73 17.84 8.90 -2.41
CA ASN A 73 18.55 9.08 -1.16
C ASN A 73 18.45 7.79 -0.33
N ILE A 74 19.18 6.78 -0.75
CA ILE A 74 19.39 5.60 0.08
C ILE A 74 20.00 6.07 1.40
N PRO A 75 19.37 5.79 2.56
CA PRO A 75 19.95 6.15 3.84
C PRO A 75 21.41 5.67 3.93
N PRO A 76 22.34 6.50 4.44
CA PRO A 76 23.76 6.14 4.47
C PRO A 76 24.02 4.78 5.12
N ILE A 77 23.27 4.44 6.16
CA ILE A 77 23.36 3.17 6.88
C ILE A 77 22.96 1.96 6.03
N TRP A 78 22.19 2.14 4.95
CA TRP A 78 21.77 1.06 4.05
C TRP A 78 22.74 0.83 2.90
N LYS A 79 23.60 1.82 2.58
CA LYS A 79 24.41 1.84 1.35
C LYS A 79 25.30 0.61 1.18
N ASP A 80 25.90 0.13 2.26
CA ASP A 80 26.80 -1.01 2.17
C ASP A 80 26.05 -2.31 1.87
N LYS A 81 24.91 -2.55 2.55
CA LYS A 81 24.05 -3.72 2.31
C LYS A 81 23.36 -3.67 0.94
N ALA A 82 23.04 -2.48 0.44
CA ALA A 82 22.32 -2.26 -0.81
C ALA A 82 23.22 -2.20 -2.06
N ARG A 83 24.56 -2.20 -1.87
CA ARG A 83 25.52 -2.03 -2.98
C ARG A 83 25.36 -3.13 -4.02
N ASN A 84 25.06 -2.74 -5.27
CA ASN A 84 24.89 -3.62 -6.42
C ASN A 84 23.79 -4.68 -6.23
N LYS A 85 22.78 -4.40 -5.40
CA LYS A 85 21.64 -5.28 -5.19
C LYS A 85 20.34 -4.57 -5.56
N LYS A 86 19.35 -5.34 -6.02
CA LYS A 86 17.97 -4.85 -6.09
C LYS A 86 17.42 -4.76 -4.66
N MET A 87 16.74 -3.67 -4.36
CA MET A 87 16.17 -3.38 -3.05
C MET A 87 14.67 -3.70 -3.07
N VAL A 88 14.23 -4.61 -2.21
CA VAL A 88 12.84 -5.06 -2.18
C VAL A 88 12.21 -4.72 -0.84
N MET A 89 11.11 -3.96 -0.85
CA MET A 89 10.39 -3.67 0.38
C MET A 89 9.49 -4.84 0.76
N LEU A 90 9.70 -5.39 1.96
CA LEU A 90 8.79 -6.32 2.60
C LEU A 90 7.93 -5.56 3.61
N ASN A 91 6.61 -5.60 3.43
CA ASN A 91 5.69 -5.01 4.39
C ASN A 91 4.80 -6.08 5.03
N THR A 92 4.82 -6.16 6.35
CA THR A 92 3.93 -6.99 7.16
C THR A 92 2.91 -6.11 7.88
N THR A 93 1.62 -6.47 7.77
CA THR A 93 0.52 -5.67 8.30
C THR A 93 -0.06 -6.30 9.57
N ILE A 94 -0.87 -5.54 10.30
CA ILE A 94 -1.65 -6.09 11.43
C ILE A 94 -2.64 -7.14 10.93
N ALA A 95 -3.19 -6.95 9.73
CA ALA A 95 -4.09 -7.93 9.13
C ALA A 95 -3.42 -9.30 8.96
N ASP A 96 -2.14 -9.34 8.61
CA ASP A 96 -1.37 -10.59 8.50
C ASP A 96 -1.29 -11.35 9.83
N LEU A 97 -1.23 -10.60 10.95
CA LEU A 97 -1.23 -11.16 12.29
C LEU A 97 -2.61 -11.65 12.72
N LEU A 98 -3.65 -10.85 12.45
CA LEU A 98 -5.00 -11.10 12.96
C LEU A 98 -5.81 -12.13 12.16
N LYS A 99 -5.24 -12.62 11.06
CA LYS A 99 -5.84 -13.67 10.22
C LYS A 99 -6.07 -14.98 10.97
N PHE A 100 -5.22 -15.26 11.93
CA PHE A 100 -5.10 -16.54 12.60
C PHE A 100 -5.49 -16.44 14.06
N ASP A 101 -5.85 -17.58 14.65
CA ASP A 101 -6.21 -17.67 16.04
C ASP A 101 -5.00 -17.42 16.96
N ASP A 102 -5.27 -17.19 18.25
CA ASP A 102 -4.21 -17.07 19.26
C ASP A 102 -3.40 -18.38 19.36
N GLY A 103 -2.09 -18.25 19.19
CA GLY A 103 -1.15 -19.36 19.16
C GLY A 103 -0.82 -19.88 17.77
N ASP A 104 -1.45 -19.36 16.72
CA ASP A 104 -1.02 -19.62 15.34
C ASP A 104 0.29 -18.89 15.02
N MET A 105 1.29 -19.63 14.56
CA MET A 105 2.63 -19.16 14.26
C MET A 105 2.85 -18.95 12.76
N SER A 106 1.80 -18.99 11.93
CA SER A 106 1.90 -18.94 10.47
C SER A 106 2.64 -17.72 9.94
N LEU A 107 2.45 -16.54 10.57
CA LEU A 107 3.20 -15.34 10.21
C LEU A 107 4.71 -15.54 10.40
N ILE A 108 5.12 -16.12 11.53
CA ILE A 108 6.53 -16.37 11.85
C ILE A 108 7.13 -17.37 10.85
N TYR A 109 6.43 -18.47 10.59
CA TYR A 109 6.90 -19.48 9.62
C TYR A 109 7.03 -18.88 8.21
N LYS A 110 6.03 -18.12 7.78
CA LYS A 110 6.06 -17.47 6.47
C LYS A 110 7.23 -16.49 6.33
N LEU A 111 7.51 -15.71 7.36
CA LEU A 111 8.66 -14.81 7.37
C LEU A 111 9.98 -15.58 7.37
N LYS A 112 10.08 -16.67 8.13
CA LYS A 112 11.27 -17.55 8.11
C LYS A 112 11.53 -18.15 6.74
N ASP A 113 10.49 -18.65 6.08
CA ASP A 113 10.61 -19.20 4.72
C ASP A 113 11.07 -18.13 3.72
N LEU A 114 10.49 -16.92 3.80
CA LEU A 114 10.90 -15.80 2.95
C LEU A 114 12.35 -15.41 3.23
N PHE A 115 12.74 -15.28 4.50
CA PHE A 115 14.11 -14.92 4.87
C PHE A 115 15.12 -16.00 4.46
N ASN A 116 14.73 -17.26 4.50
CA ASN A 116 15.56 -18.35 4.00
C ASN A 116 15.79 -18.24 2.48
N VAL A 117 14.77 -17.88 1.71
CA VAL A 117 14.91 -17.63 0.27
C VAL A 117 15.90 -16.50 0.01
N VAL A 118 15.73 -15.35 0.66
CA VAL A 118 16.53 -14.16 0.37
C VAL A 118 17.94 -14.23 0.97
N SER A 119 18.16 -14.94 2.07
CA SER A 119 19.50 -15.12 2.67
C SER A 119 20.45 -15.93 1.78
N ASN A 120 19.92 -16.72 0.86
CA ASN A 120 20.71 -17.47 -0.12
C ASN A 120 21.02 -16.66 -1.40
N ARG A 121 20.64 -15.36 -1.42
CA ARG A 121 20.85 -14.47 -2.58
C ARG A 121 21.84 -13.38 -2.25
N ASN A 122 22.68 -13.05 -3.22
CA ASN A 122 23.65 -11.95 -3.12
C ASN A 122 23.30 -10.75 -4.00
N ASP A 123 22.22 -10.84 -4.78
CA ASP A 123 21.72 -9.86 -5.75
C ASP A 123 20.50 -9.08 -5.24
N ILE A 124 19.96 -9.47 -4.08
CA ILE A 124 18.80 -8.87 -3.42
C ILE A 124 19.17 -8.37 -2.01
N VAL A 125 18.56 -7.27 -1.59
CA VAL A 125 18.46 -6.87 -0.19
C VAL A 125 17.00 -6.56 0.14
N VAL A 126 16.51 -7.14 1.23
CA VAL A 126 15.14 -6.91 1.70
C VAL A 126 15.11 -5.77 2.72
N ILE A 127 14.27 -4.79 2.45
CA ILE A 127 13.95 -3.73 3.43
C ILE A 127 12.66 -4.15 4.13
N TRP A 128 12.80 -4.77 5.30
CA TRP A 128 11.62 -5.19 6.06
C TRP A 128 11.09 -4.03 6.88
N ARG A 129 9.92 -3.59 6.50
CA ARG A 129 9.17 -2.53 7.18
C ARG A 129 7.85 -3.07 7.71
N PRO A 130 7.80 -3.56 8.95
CA PRO A 130 6.57 -3.97 9.59
C PRO A 130 5.66 -2.75 9.87
N HIS A 131 4.36 -3.00 9.98
CA HIS A 131 3.42 -1.97 10.42
C HIS A 131 3.84 -1.44 11.81
N PRO A 132 3.85 -0.13 12.06
CA PRO A 132 4.35 0.45 13.31
C PRO A 132 3.70 -0.12 14.60
N LEU A 133 2.47 -0.58 14.50
CA LEU A 133 1.76 -1.19 15.63
C LEU A 133 1.88 -2.73 15.68
N LEU A 134 2.63 -3.37 14.77
CA LEU A 134 2.68 -4.83 14.70
C LEU A 134 3.20 -5.44 15.99
N GLU A 135 4.34 -4.97 16.49
CA GLU A 135 4.93 -5.47 17.75
C GLU A 135 4.01 -5.23 18.95
N ALA A 136 3.42 -4.04 19.05
CA ALA A 136 2.47 -3.72 20.13
C ALA A 136 1.23 -4.62 20.07
N THR A 137 0.75 -4.95 18.87
CA THR A 137 -0.38 -5.86 18.66
C THR A 137 0.00 -7.30 19.03
N ILE A 138 1.19 -7.77 18.68
CA ILE A 138 1.71 -9.07 19.10
C ILE A 138 1.75 -9.13 20.64
N LYS A 139 2.32 -8.11 21.26
CA LYS A 139 2.44 -8.03 22.73
C LYS A 139 1.09 -8.08 23.44
N SER A 140 0.04 -7.49 22.84
CA SER A 140 -1.29 -7.41 23.48
C SER A 140 -2.22 -8.57 23.12
N LEU A 141 -2.16 -9.07 21.89
CA LEU A 141 -3.13 -10.03 21.35
C LEU A 141 -2.54 -11.39 20.96
N ARG A 142 -1.21 -11.51 20.90
CA ARG A 142 -0.49 -12.72 20.47
C ARG A 142 0.75 -12.97 21.32
N VAL A 143 0.59 -12.91 22.63
CA VAL A 143 1.69 -12.95 23.62
C VAL A 143 2.62 -14.14 23.40
N LYS A 144 2.08 -15.31 23.04
CA LYS A 144 2.85 -16.54 22.80
C LYS A 144 3.83 -16.42 21.60
N MET A 145 3.51 -15.56 20.65
CA MET A 145 4.34 -15.31 19.46
C MET A 145 5.52 -14.35 19.76
N MET A 146 5.46 -13.61 20.85
CA MET A 146 6.34 -12.47 21.08
C MET A 146 7.82 -12.83 21.12
N GLU A 147 8.17 -13.95 21.75
CA GLU A 147 9.56 -14.40 21.84
C GLU A 147 10.12 -14.79 20.47
N ASP A 148 9.35 -15.55 19.70
CA ASP A 148 9.74 -15.97 18.36
C ASP A 148 9.83 -14.77 17.40
N TYR A 149 8.91 -13.81 17.52
CA TYR A 149 8.97 -12.59 16.73
C TYR A 149 10.24 -11.77 17.00
N LYS A 150 10.60 -11.60 18.29
CA LYS A 150 11.83 -10.88 18.66
C LYS A 150 13.10 -11.58 18.14
N LYS A 151 13.17 -12.90 18.28
CA LYS A 151 14.28 -13.70 17.73
C LYS A 151 14.38 -13.50 16.21
N LEU A 152 13.25 -13.54 15.52
CA LEU A 152 13.21 -13.36 14.07
C LEU A 152 13.68 -11.96 13.66
N VAL A 153 13.26 -10.92 14.38
CA VAL A 153 13.74 -9.54 14.14
C VAL A 153 15.24 -9.44 14.35
N GLU A 154 15.77 -10.01 15.44
CA GLU A 154 17.18 -10.00 15.75
C GLU A 154 18.02 -10.76 14.70
N GLU A 155 17.58 -11.94 14.30
CA GLU A 155 18.19 -12.72 13.22
C GLU A 155 18.23 -11.95 11.90
N PHE A 156 17.11 -11.26 11.56
CA PHE A 156 17.02 -10.46 10.35
C PHE A 156 17.96 -9.25 10.37
N ILE A 157 18.04 -8.52 11.49
CA ILE A 157 18.93 -7.35 11.65
C ILE A 157 20.39 -7.73 11.50
N ASN A 158 20.76 -8.88 12.06
CA ASN A 158 22.13 -9.40 12.04
C ASN A 158 22.51 -10.04 10.69
N GLY A 159 21.54 -10.35 9.83
CA GLY A 159 21.78 -10.89 8.51
C GLY A 159 22.27 -9.85 7.49
N ASP A 160 23.09 -10.29 6.52
CA ASP A 160 23.61 -9.42 5.45
C ASP A 160 22.62 -9.15 4.31
N TYR A 161 21.50 -9.87 4.30
CA TYR A 161 20.45 -9.82 3.27
C TYR A 161 19.30 -8.86 3.62
N GLY A 162 19.29 -8.32 4.84
CA GLY A 162 18.16 -7.58 5.35
C GLY A 162 18.51 -6.24 5.99
N ILE A 163 17.57 -5.32 5.87
CA ILE A 163 17.57 -4.02 6.53
C ILE A 163 16.21 -3.86 7.22
N TYR A 164 16.22 -3.74 8.53
CA TYR A 164 15.01 -3.45 9.28
C TYR A 164 14.74 -1.95 9.25
N ASP A 165 13.58 -1.55 8.72
CA ASP A 165 13.23 -0.15 8.52
C ASP A 165 12.13 0.27 9.51
N ASP A 166 12.52 1.01 10.53
CA ASP A 166 11.67 1.66 11.53
C ASP A 166 11.62 3.19 11.35
N THR A 167 12.08 3.70 10.22
CA THR A 167 12.09 5.14 9.94
C THR A 167 10.67 5.72 9.89
N ALA A 168 10.51 6.99 10.23
CA ALA A 168 9.19 7.64 10.24
C ALA A 168 8.61 7.83 8.83
N ASP A 169 9.46 7.96 7.79
CA ASP A 169 9.04 8.29 6.43
C ASP A 169 9.07 7.08 5.49
N VAL A 170 7.90 6.48 5.30
CA VAL A 170 7.71 5.39 4.34
C VAL A 170 7.95 5.81 2.88
N SER A 171 7.75 7.09 2.55
CA SER A 171 7.88 7.56 1.16
C SER A 171 9.32 7.46 0.67
N SER A 172 10.30 7.69 1.55
CA SER A 172 11.71 7.53 1.23
C SER A 172 12.06 6.07 0.99
N THR A 173 11.53 5.15 1.79
CA THR A 173 11.71 3.70 1.59
C THR A 173 11.12 3.27 0.24
N ILE A 174 9.89 3.67 -0.06
CA ILE A 174 9.23 3.36 -1.35
C ILE A 174 10.03 3.93 -2.53
N ALA A 175 10.55 5.16 -2.40
CA ALA A 175 11.35 5.79 -3.45
C ALA A 175 12.64 5.01 -3.75
N CYS A 176 13.32 4.49 -2.72
CA CYS A 176 14.58 3.76 -2.87
C CYS A 176 14.44 2.32 -3.34
N THR A 177 13.31 1.67 -3.09
CA THR A 177 13.13 0.24 -3.38
C THR A 177 12.67 -0.01 -4.80
N ASP A 178 13.08 -1.15 -5.39
CA ASP A 178 12.76 -1.55 -6.76
C ASP A 178 11.41 -2.27 -6.85
N ALA A 179 11.00 -2.98 -5.79
CA ALA A 179 9.77 -3.77 -5.78
C ALA A 179 9.17 -3.88 -4.37
N TYR A 180 7.92 -4.33 -4.32
CA TYR A 180 7.17 -4.63 -3.09
C TYR A 180 6.93 -6.14 -2.95
N ILE A 181 7.05 -6.64 -1.72
CA ILE A 181 6.59 -7.97 -1.30
C ILE A 181 5.69 -7.79 -0.07
N GLY A 182 4.56 -8.43 -0.04
CA GLY A 182 3.70 -8.41 1.15
C GLY A 182 2.26 -8.77 0.89
N SER A 183 1.43 -8.43 1.85
CA SER A 183 -0.01 -8.67 1.83
C SER A 183 -0.73 -7.63 0.97
N ASP A 184 -1.81 -8.04 0.33
CA ASP A 184 -2.69 -7.17 -0.46
C ASP A 184 -3.60 -6.25 0.40
N TYR A 185 -3.49 -6.33 1.73
CA TYR A 185 -4.20 -5.43 2.65
C TYR A 185 -3.49 -4.11 2.90
N SER A 186 -2.24 -3.97 2.47
CA SER A 186 -1.48 -2.76 2.70
C SER A 186 -1.83 -1.66 1.69
N SER A 187 -2.15 -0.46 2.18
CA SER A 187 -2.30 0.72 1.32
C SER A 187 -0.98 1.17 0.66
N ILE A 188 0.15 0.60 1.09
CA ILE A 188 1.46 0.84 0.48
C ILE A 188 1.51 0.30 -0.95
N ILE A 189 0.78 -0.77 -1.26
CA ILE A 189 0.66 -1.31 -2.62
C ILE A 189 0.32 -0.22 -3.62
N ASN A 190 -0.70 0.60 -3.32
CA ASN A 190 -1.12 1.66 -4.23
C ASN A 190 -0.03 2.71 -4.49
N MET A 191 0.91 2.87 -3.56
CA MET A 191 2.07 3.75 -3.76
C MET A 191 3.12 3.14 -4.69
N PHE A 192 3.25 1.80 -4.70
CA PHE A 192 4.08 1.10 -5.68
C PHE A 192 3.42 1.10 -7.05
N GLU A 193 2.11 0.89 -7.12
CA GLU A 193 1.33 0.94 -8.36
C GLU A 193 1.47 2.29 -9.06
N VAL A 194 1.28 3.40 -8.33
CA VAL A 194 1.37 4.74 -8.91
C VAL A 194 2.79 5.09 -9.41
N LEU A 195 3.81 4.41 -8.90
CA LEU A 195 5.19 4.52 -9.37
C LEU A 195 5.53 3.52 -10.48
N GLY A 196 4.63 2.61 -10.84
CA GLY A 196 4.89 1.55 -11.81
C GLY A 196 5.93 0.53 -11.34
N LYS A 197 6.04 0.31 -10.03
CA LYS A 197 7.02 -0.64 -9.46
C LYS A 197 6.40 -2.03 -9.29
N PRO A 198 7.16 -3.11 -9.55
CA PRO A 198 6.68 -4.47 -9.40
C PRO A 198 6.20 -4.81 -8.00
N ILE A 199 5.17 -5.65 -7.93
CA ILE A 199 4.53 -6.08 -6.69
C ILE A 199 4.42 -7.60 -6.69
N TYR A 200 4.88 -8.25 -5.60
CA TYR A 200 4.65 -9.65 -5.32
C TYR A 200 3.75 -9.82 -4.10
N LEU A 201 2.57 -10.36 -4.32
CA LEU A 201 1.61 -10.61 -3.24
C LEU A 201 1.84 -12.00 -2.67
N LEU A 202 2.21 -12.06 -1.41
CA LEU A 202 2.24 -13.28 -0.64
C LEU A 202 0.84 -13.89 -0.59
N ASP A 203 0.75 -15.24 -0.63
CA ASP A 203 -0.54 -15.92 -0.71
C ASP A 203 -1.47 -15.53 0.46
N SER A 204 -2.53 -14.84 0.11
CA SER A 204 -3.56 -14.38 1.03
C SER A 204 -4.89 -15.14 0.87
N ARG A 205 -4.93 -16.22 0.07
CA ARG A 205 -6.16 -16.97 -0.22
C ARG A 205 -6.89 -17.45 1.03
N THR A 206 -6.14 -17.83 2.04
CA THR A 206 -6.68 -18.24 3.35
C THR A 206 -7.41 -17.09 4.05
N VAL A 207 -7.03 -15.86 3.78
CA VAL A 207 -7.57 -14.65 4.41
C VAL A 207 -8.90 -14.23 3.85
N TYR A 208 -9.01 -14.22 2.52
CA TYR A 208 -10.24 -13.77 1.87
C TYR A 208 -11.42 -14.69 2.17
N GLY A 209 -11.19 -16.00 2.26
CA GLY A 209 -12.21 -16.97 2.65
C GLY A 209 -12.76 -16.73 4.06
N ASN A 210 -11.92 -16.37 5.01
CA ASN A 210 -12.29 -16.23 6.41
C ASN A 210 -12.87 -14.86 6.78
N LEU A 211 -12.40 -13.77 6.14
CA LEU A 211 -12.82 -12.41 6.50
C LEU A 211 -14.07 -11.92 5.77
N ARG A 212 -14.41 -12.49 4.63
CA ARG A 212 -15.55 -12.03 3.81
C ARG A 212 -16.68 -13.03 3.65
N GLY A 213 -16.70 -14.11 4.43
CA GLY A 213 -17.76 -15.11 4.42
C GLY A 213 -18.28 -15.41 3.01
N ASN A 214 -18.05 -16.57 2.45
CA ASN A 214 -18.59 -17.06 1.17
C ASN A 214 -18.20 -16.33 -0.14
N ILE A 215 -17.30 -15.38 -0.13
CA ILE A 215 -16.73 -14.87 -1.37
C ILE A 215 -15.58 -15.82 -1.75
N SER A 216 -15.70 -16.49 -2.91
CA SER A 216 -14.60 -17.33 -3.41
C SER A 216 -13.37 -16.47 -3.64
N ALA A 217 -12.18 -17.06 -3.48
CA ALA A 217 -10.92 -16.39 -3.81
C ALA A 217 -10.98 -15.77 -5.23
N GLU A 218 -11.59 -16.46 -6.18
CA GLU A 218 -11.81 -16.02 -7.55
C GLU A 218 -12.69 -14.75 -7.64
N GLN A 219 -13.74 -14.64 -6.85
CA GLN A 219 -14.60 -13.45 -6.78
C GLN A 219 -13.92 -12.28 -6.06
N ALA A 220 -13.08 -12.55 -5.06
CA ALA A 220 -12.28 -11.52 -4.40
C ALA A 220 -11.18 -10.98 -5.32
N PHE A 221 -10.75 -11.76 -6.30
CA PHE A 221 -9.71 -11.44 -7.28
C PHE A 221 -10.27 -10.86 -8.60
N ASN A 222 -11.57 -10.97 -8.87
CA ASN A 222 -12.25 -10.24 -9.93
C ASN A 222 -12.46 -8.76 -9.59
N LYS A 223 -11.57 -8.18 -8.79
CA LYS A 223 -11.47 -6.72 -8.69
C LYS A 223 -10.95 -6.20 -10.02
N PRO A 224 -11.45 -5.01 -10.46
CA PRO A 224 -11.04 -4.49 -11.74
C PRO A 224 -9.54 -4.32 -11.82
N LEU A 225 -9.05 -4.54 -12.98
CA LEU A 225 -7.78 -4.30 -13.67
C LEU A 225 -6.57 -3.81 -12.85
N VAL A 226 -6.75 -2.88 -11.91
CA VAL A 226 -5.68 -2.26 -11.14
C VAL A 226 -4.83 -3.26 -10.35
N TYR A 227 -5.41 -4.35 -9.89
CA TYR A 227 -4.67 -5.40 -9.16
C TYR A 227 -4.10 -6.51 -10.04
N GLN A 228 -4.49 -6.60 -11.29
CA GLN A 228 -4.07 -7.73 -12.13
C GLN A 228 -2.72 -7.50 -12.79
N TYR A 229 -2.33 -6.25 -13.02
CA TYR A 229 -1.20 -5.94 -13.87
C TYR A 229 0.14 -5.86 -13.13
N TYR A 230 0.16 -5.32 -11.92
CA TYR A 230 1.39 -5.12 -11.16
C TYR A 230 1.69 -6.23 -10.16
N ALA A 231 0.71 -7.08 -9.88
CA ALA A 231 0.81 -8.02 -8.78
C ALA A 231 0.94 -9.45 -9.30
N ALA A 232 2.15 -9.94 -9.33
CA ALA A 232 2.37 -11.37 -9.32
C ALA A 232 1.91 -11.92 -7.96
N ARG A 233 1.15 -13.04 -8.00
CA ARG A 233 0.71 -13.72 -6.79
C ARG A 233 1.53 -14.97 -6.58
N GLU A 234 1.87 -15.21 -5.32
CA GLU A 234 2.48 -16.46 -4.91
C GLU A 234 1.58 -17.65 -5.31
N SER A 235 2.14 -18.56 -6.08
CA SER A 235 1.48 -19.78 -6.55
C SER A 235 2.50 -20.90 -6.70
N ALA A 236 2.02 -22.13 -6.97
CA ALA A 236 2.90 -23.25 -7.28
C ALA A 236 3.75 -23.01 -8.54
N ASP A 237 3.18 -22.27 -9.51
CA ASP A 237 3.81 -22.02 -10.81
C ASP A 237 4.66 -20.74 -10.84
N TYR A 238 4.45 -19.82 -9.88
CA TYR A 238 5.19 -18.58 -9.78
C TYR A 238 5.53 -18.27 -8.32
N THR A 239 6.70 -18.69 -7.93
CA THR A 239 7.22 -18.57 -6.55
C THR A 239 7.92 -17.23 -6.33
N LEU A 240 8.26 -16.93 -5.07
CA LEU A 240 9.10 -15.80 -4.73
C LEU A 240 10.44 -15.81 -5.49
N ASN A 241 11.07 -16.95 -5.64
CA ASN A 241 12.32 -17.05 -6.41
C ASN A 241 12.12 -16.64 -7.87
N ASN A 242 11.05 -17.08 -8.54
CA ASN A 242 10.77 -16.67 -9.90
C ASN A 242 10.62 -15.15 -10.01
N PHE A 243 9.88 -14.54 -9.09
CA PHE A 243 9.70 -13.09 -9.06
C PHE A 243 11.03 -12.34 -8.86
N LEU A 244 11.88 -12.81 -7.94
CA LEU A 244 13.17 -12.19 -7.68
C LEU A 244 14.14 -12.35 -8.85
N ASP A 245 14.08 -13.50 -9.54
CA ASP A 245 14.87 -13.75 -10.76
C ASP A 245 14.44 -12.81 -11.90
N ASP A 246 13.14 -12.67 -12.11
CA ASP A 246 12.59 -11.74 -13.09
C ASP A 246 12.94 -10.29 -12.77
N LEU A 247 12.89 -9.91 -11.49
CA LEU A 247 13.26 -8.57 -11.04
C LEU A 247 14.73 -8.25 -11.30
N VAL A 248 15.64 -9.18 -11.00
CA VAL A 248 17.09 -9.00 -11.19
C VAL A 248 17.46 -8.97 -12.68
N ASN A 249 16.78 -9.77 -13.48
CA ASN A 249 17.02 -9.86 -14.93
C ASN A 249 16.25 -8.79 -15.73
N ASP A 250 15.57 -7.84 -15.05
CA ASP A 250 14.74 -6.80 -15.67
C ASP A 250 13.65 -7.35 -16.61
N ASN A 251 13.19 -8.59 -16.39
CA ASN A 251 12.12 -9.22 -17.17
C ASN A 251 10.73 -8.65 -16.85
N LEU A 252 10.61 -7.93 -15.73
CA LEU A 252 9.36 -7.31 -15.29
C LEU A 252 9.10 -5.95 -15.96
N GLU A 253 10.09 -5.34 -16.63
CA GLU A 253 9.95 -4.02 -17.26
C GLU A 253 8.90 -3.96 -18.39
N LYS A 254 8.71 -5.07 -19.13
CA LYS A 254 7.70 -5.12 -20.19
C LYS A 254 6.27 -5.00 -19.67
N VAL A 255 6.05 -5.46 -18.47
CA VAL A 255 4.76 -5.39 -17.79
C VAL A 255 4.48 -3.93 -17.39
N ILE A 256 5.49 -3.22 -16.92
CA ILE A 256 5.39 -1.86 -16.36
C ILE A 256 5.01 -0.81 -17.41
N ALA A 257 5.50 -0.90 -18.65
CA ALA A 257 5.29 0.14 -19.65
C ALA A 257 3.84 0.26 -20.16
N ASP A 258 3.16 -0.87 -20.34
CA ASP A 258 1.76 -0.88 -20.80
C ASP A 258 0.78 -0.48 -19.68
N GLU A 259 1.24 -0.43 -18.46
CA GLU A 259 0.50 -0.35 -17.22
C GLU A 259 0.50 1.05 -16.57
N ILE A 260 1.39 1.95 -16.98
CA ILE A 260 1.31 3.39 -16.66
C ILE A 260 -0.07 3.97 -17.06
N ILE A 261 -0.73 3.34 -18.03
CA ILE A 261 -2.10 3.70 -18.45
C ILE A 261 -3.11 3.35 -17.35
N ALA A 262 -2.97 2.23 -16.67
CA ALA A 262 -3.84 1.82 -15.59
C ALA A 262 -3.69 2.69 -14.33
N SER A 263 -2.52 3.30 -14.11
CA SER A 263 -2.30 4.21 -12.99
C SER A 263 -3.17 5.47 -13.05
N LYS A 264 -3.61 5.88 -14.26
CA LYS A 264 -4.56 7.00 -14.42
C LYS A 264 -5.96 6.67 -13.89
N GLU A 265 -6.35 5.40 -13.87
CA GLU A 265 -7.60 4.96 -13.25
C GLU A 265 -7.48 4.88 -11.71
N LEU A 266 -6.25 4.69 -11.21
CA LEU A 266 -5.96 4.62 -9.80
C LEU A 266 -6.15 5.97 -9.10
N ALA A 267 -5.69 7.05 -9.73
CA ALA A 267 -5.82 8.39 -9.16
C ALA A 267 -5.81 9.49 -10.23
N GLU A 268 -6.50 10.58 -9.91
CA GLU A 268 -6.33 11.85 -10.61
C GLU A 268 -5.00 12.52 -10.20
N ASN A 269 -4.47 13.38 -11.08
CA ASN A 269 -3.27 14.18 -10.82
C ASN A 269 -2.06 13.36 -10.36
N ILE A 270 -1.81 12.22 -11.03
CA ILE A 270 -0.69 11.31 -10.75
C ILE A 270 0.69 11.88 -11.14
N ASP A 271 0.75 13.13 -11.50
CA ASP A 271 1.98 13.90 -11.76
C ASP A 271 2.56 14.52 -10.47
N GLY A 272 1.96 14.25 -9.31
CA GLY A 272 2.38 14.78 -8.02
C GLY A 272 1.78 16.13 -7.69
N THR A 273 0.63 16.47 -8.28
CA THR A 273 -0.05 17.75 -8.09
C THR A 273 -1.44 17.66 -7.43
N SER A 274 -1.81 16.50 -6.89
CA SER A 274 -3.13 16.29 -6.24
C SER A 274 -3.40 17.32 -5.13
N GLY A 275 -2.43 17.56 -4.25
CA GLY A 275 -2.59 18.55 -3.18
C GLY A 275 -2.83 19.96 -3.72
N LYS A 276 -2.17 20.32 -4.82
CA LYS A 276 -2.39 21.62 -5.49
C LYS A 276 -3.78 21.70 -6.13
N ALA A 277 -4.24 20.62 -6.75
CA ALA A 277 -5.58 20.54 -7.34
C ALA A 277 -6.67 20.68 -6.25
N ILE A 278 -6.52 19.99 -5.13
CA ILE A 278 -7.43 20.08 -3.97
C ILE A 278 -7.45 21.50 -3.41
N TYR A 279 -6.28 22.12 -3.23
CA TYR A 279 -6.20 23.49 -2.74
C TYR A 279 -6.92 24.49 -3.66
N ARG A 280 -6.69 24.39 -4.97
CA ARG A 280 -7.33 25.27 -5.96
C ARG A 280 -8.85 25.09 -5.96
N TYR A 281 -9.32 23.86 -5.96
CA TYR A 281 -10.75 23.57 -5.91
C TYR A 281 -11.43 24.25 -4.72
N PHE A 282 -10.87 24.12 -3.52
CA PHE A 282 -11.43 24.74 -2.34
C PHE A 282 -11.28 26.26 -2.31
N ALA A 283 -10.21 26.80 -2.84
CA ALA A 283 -10.04 28.26 -2.94
C ALA A 283 -11.08 28.88 -3.90
N GLU A 284 -11.35 28.24 -5.04
CA GLU A 284 -12.37 28.70 -6.00
C GLU A 284 -13.79 28.59 -5.42
N GLU A 285 -14.10 27.55 -4.67
CA GLU A 285 -15.38 27.42 -3.97
C GLU A 285 -15.58 28.51 -2.93
N LEU A 286 -14.58 28.81 -2.12
CA LEU A 286 -14.64 29.90 -1.14
C LEU A 286 -14.87 31.27 -1.78
N ILE A 287 -14.20 31.56 -2.90
CA ILE A 287 -14.38 32.83 -3.63
C ILE A 287 -15.81 32.96 -4.18
N LYS A 288 -16.38 31.87 -4.71
CA LYS A 288 -17.76 31.89 -5.19
C LYS A 288 -18.74 32.17 -4.05
N GLU A 289 -18.54 31.56 -2.90
CA GLU A 289 -19.41 31.75 -1.73
C GLU A 289 -19.34 33.17 -1.18
N ASP A 290 -18.16 33.79 -1.13
CA ASP A 290 -17.99 35.19 -0.71
C ASP A 290 -18.73 36.17 -1.67
N ILE A 291 -18.78 35.84 -2.96
CA ILE A 291 -19.52 36.63 -3.96
C ILE A 291 -21.05 36.50 -3.81
N TYR A 292 -21.54 35.35 -3.38
CA TYR A 292 -22.99 35.11 -3.21
C TYR A 292 -23.53 35.60 -1.86
N ASN A 293 -22.69 35.76 -0.85
CA ASN A 293 -23.07 36.16 0.51
C ASN A 293 -22.76 37.65 0.83
N GLY A 294 -22.14 38.37 -0.07
CA GLY A 294 -21.88 39.82 0.02
C GLY A 294 -22.87 40.61 -0.81
#